data_94b1569a879a3854782ec66bd228303c
#
_entry.id   94b1569a879a3854782ec66bd228303c
#
_cell.length_a   1.000
_cell.length_b   1.000
_cell.length_c   1.000
_cell.angle_alpha   90.00
_cell.angle_beta   90.00
_cell.angle_gamma   90.00
#
_symmetry.space_group_name_H-M   'P 1'
#
loop_
_entity.id
_entity.type
_entity.pdbx_description
1 polymer ?
#
loop_
_entity_poly.entity_id
_entity_poly.type
_entity_poly.pdbx_seq_one_letter_code
_entity_poly.pdbx_strand_id
1 'polypeptide(L)'
;MVKSGFTLNYADILLLVVPAFMILILAEILYGHFTKKQTHSFMDTLSSLSSGMTNILKDSLGLVLIIVSYTYILDSIAIVNLESSLTLYLVAFICIDFASYWNHRLNHKVNIFWNRHVIHHSSEEFNLACALRQSISAWIGFGALFLIPAALFGVPANIITLLAPLHLFAQFWYHTQHIGKLGFLEYIIVTPSQHLSLIHISEPTRPMN
;
A
#
# COMPACT_ATOMS: atom_id res chain seq x y z
N MET A 1 27.65 -6.84 -26.54
CA MET A 1 27.86 -5.91 -25.40
C MET A 1 26.47 -5.40 -25.00
N VAL A 2 25.80 -6.09 -24.07
CA VAL A 2 24.50 -5.64 -23.52
C VAL A 2 24.83 -4.48 -22.61
N LYS A 3 24.34 -3.28 -22.92
CA LYS A 3 24.39 -2.15 -21.99
C LYS A 3 23.72 -2.60 -20.70
N SER A 4 24.44 -2.57 -19.58
CA SER A 4 23.89 -2.77 -18.25
C SER A 4 22.87 -1.65 -18.03
N GLY A 5 21.62 -1.92 -18.39
CA GLY A 5 20.51 -1.05 -18.05
C GLY A 5 20.47 -0.92 -16.53
N PHE A 6 20.41 0.28 -16.02
CA PHE A 6 20.23 0.60 -14.61
C PHE A 6 18.93 -0.07 -14.15
N THR A 7 19.02 -1.20 -13.48
CA THR A 7 17.85 -1.90 -12.91
C THR A 7 17.70 -1.46 -11.47
N LEU A 8 16.72 -0.60 -11.22
CA LEU A 8 16.30 -0.24 -9.85
C LEU A 8 15.91 -1.51 -9.11
N ASN A 9 16.56 -1.77 -7.99
CA ASN A 9 16.14 -2.81 -7.07
C ASN A 9 15.16 -2.24 -6.02
N TYR A 10 14.57 -3.12 -5.22
CA TYR A 10 13.61 -2.73 -4.19
C TYR A 10 14.18 -1.69 -3.20
N ALA A 11 15.44 -1.84 -2.81
CA ALA A 11 16.09 -0.91 -1.89
C ALA A 11 16.28 0.48 -2.50
N ASP A 12 16.63 0.56 -3.80
CA ASP A 12 16.76 1.84 -4.52
C ASP A 12 15.41 2.58 -4.56
N ILE A 13 14.32 1.84 -4.73
CA ILE A 13 12.96 2.43 -4.74
C ILE A 13 12.62 2.96 -3.35
N LEU A 14 12.92 2.22 -2.28
CA LEU A 14 12.67 2.68 -0.91
C LEU A 14 13.46 3.95 -0.57
N LEU A 15 14.70 4.08 -1.06
CA LEU A 15 15.51 5.29 -0.87
C LEU A 15 14.88 6.54 -1.50
N LEU A 16 14.02 6.38 -2.51
CA LEU A 16 13.27 7.47 -3.14
C LEU A 16 11.92 7.69 -2.48
N VAL A 17 11.20 6.60 -2.20
CA VAL A 17 9.82 6.63 -1.72
C VAL A 17 9.74 7.10 -0.26
N VAL A 18 10.66 6.68 0.62
CA VAL A 18 10.64 7.07 2.03
C VAL A 18 10.83 8.58 2.21
N PRO A 19 11.84 9.24 1.61
CA PRO A 19 11.95 10.69 1.65
C PRO A 19 10.74 11.41 1.04
N ALA A 20 10.15 10.88 -0.04
CA ALA A 20 8.97 11.45 -0.65
C ALA A 20 7.76 11.42 0.30
N PHE A 21 7.54 10.33 1.02
CA PHE A 21 6.54 10.26 2.09
C PHE A 21 6.77 11.33 3.16
N MET A 22 8.01 11.48 3.64
CA MET A 22 8.34 12.46 4.67
C MET A 22 8.10 13.89 4.20
N ILE A 23 8.45 14.20 2.95
CA ILE A 23 8.19 15.52 2.35
C ILE A 23 6.69 15.79 2.27
N LEU A 24 5.88 14.81 1.86
CA LEU A 24 4.43 14.98 1.75
C LEU A 24 3.76 15.14 3.11
N ILE A 25 4.19 14.40 4.14
CA ILE A 25 3.72 14.57 5.51
C ILE A 25 4.06 15.96 6.03
N LEU A 26 5.29 16.43 5.82
CA LEU A 26 5.69 17.77 6.20
C LEU A 26 4.88 18.84 5.47
N ALA A 27 4.64 18.65 4.18
CA ALA A 27 3.82 19.56 3.38
C ALA A 27 2.37 19.61 3.90
N GLU A 28 1.78 18.47 4.29
CA GLU A 28 0.44 18.43 4.89
C GLU A 28 0.40 19.14 6.24
N ILE A 29 1.40 18.93 7.12
CA ILE A 29 1.51 19.62 8.40
C ILE A 29 1.59 21.15 8.20
N LEU A 30 2.45 21.60 7.29
CA LEU A 30 2.61 23.03 6.96
C LEU A 30 1.32 23.60 6.38
N TYR A 31 0.68 22.89 5.46
CA TYR A 31 -0.61 23.30 4.88
C TYR A 31 -1.68 23.45 5.96
N GLY A 32 -1.81 22.44 6.86
CA GLY A 32 -2.74 22.50 7.98
C GLY A 32 -2.47 23.66 8.93
N HIS A 33 -1.19 23.96 9.19
CA HIS A 33 -0.78 25.10 10.01
C HIS A 33 -1.19 26.45 9.39
N PHE A 34 -0.86 26.67 8.11
CA PHE A 34 -1.18 27.92 7.42
C PHE A 34 -2.68 28.12 7.17
N THR A 35 -3.41 27.06 6.92
CA THR A 35 -4.88 27.12 6.69
C THR A 35 -5.69 27.05 7.99
N LYS A 36 -5.04 26.91 9.14
CA LYS A 36 -5.68 26.69 10.46
C LYS A 36 -6.59 25.45 10.50
N LYS A 37 -6.28 24.45 9.69
CA LYS A 37 -6.97 23.15 9.61
C LYS A 37 -5.97 22.05 9.92
N GLN A 38 -5.43 22.05 11.14
CA GLN A 38 -4.44 21.05 11.53
C GLN A 38 -5.07 19.68 11.70
N THR A 39 -4.50 18.68 11.03
CA THR A 39 -4.94 17.27 11.04
C THR A 39 -3.90 16.36 11.69
N HIS A 40 -2.83 16.92 12.26
CA HIS A 40 -1.76 16.18 12.89
C HIS A 40 -1.67 16.52 14.37
N SER A 41 -1.72 15.52 15.23
CA SER A 41 -1.20 15.60 16.60
C SER A 41 0.21 15.01 16.66
N PHE A 42 1.04 15.55 17.57
CA PHE A 42 2.44 15.11 17.68
C PHE A 42 2.55 13.61 18.02
N MET A 43 1.79 13.16 19.01
CA MET A 43 1.87 11.78 19.52
C MET A 43 1.32 10.77 18.50
N ASP A 44 0.24 11.09 17.81
CA ASP A 44 -0.31 10.21 16.79
C ASP A 44 0.59 10.10 15.56
N THR A 45 1.15 11.24 15.12
CA THR A 45 2.14 11.27 14.03
C THR A 45 3.39 10.47 14.39
N LEU A 46 3.94 10.65 15.61
CA LEU A 46 5.10 9.91 16.10
C LEU A 46 4.80 8.39 16.15
N SER A 47 3.62 8.00 16.64
CA SER A 47 3.17 6.61 16.68
C SER A 47 3.10 6.01 15.26
N SER A 48 2.53 6.73 14.30
CA SER A 48 2.41 6.31 12.91
C SER A 48 3.77 6.11 12.24
N LEU A 49 4.68 7.07 12.42
CA LEU A 49 6.06 6.99 11.91
C LEU A 49 6.84 5.84 12.55
N SER A 50 6.72 5.65 13.86
CA SER A 50 7.37 4.56 14.60
C SER A 50 6.89 3.19 14.11
N SER A 51 5.58 3.06 13.86
CA SER A 51 4.98 1.85 13.30
C SER A 51 5.54 1.55 11.89
N GLY A 52 5.59 2.56 11.01
CA GLY A 52 6.17 2.43 9.67
C GLY A 52 7.64 2.00 9.73
N MET A 53 8.45 2.67 10.56
CA MET A 53 9.88 2.34 10.74
C MET A 53 10.06 0.90 11.25
N THR A 54 9.25 0.47 12.21
CA THR A 54 9.32 -0.89 12.78
C THR A 54 9.00 -1.94 11.71
N ASN A 55 8.05 -1.67 10.81
CA ASN A 55 7.74 -2.57 9.70
C ASN A 55 8.87 -2.62 8.67
N ILE A 56 9.47 -1.48 8.30
CA ILE A 56 10.64 -1.46 7.42
C ILE A 56 11.78 -2.28 8.02
N LEU A 57 12.05 -2.13 9.32
CA LEU A 57 13.08 -2.91 10.01
C LEU A 57 12.76 -4.41 10.02
N LYS A 58 11.51 -4.79 10.33
CA LYS A 58 11.05 -6.18 10.28
C LYS A 58 11.26 -6.80 8.89
N ASP A 59 10.87 -6.10 7.84
CA ASP A 59 10.99 -6.56 6.46
C ASP A 59 12.47 -6.65 6.03
N SER A 60 13.30 -5.68 6.42
CA SER A 60 14.74 -5.67 6.15
C SER A 60 15.49 -6.81 6.86
N LEU A 61 15.01 -7.24 8.02
CA LEU A 61 15.55 -8.40 8.75
C LEU A 61 15.03 -9.74 8.22
N GLY A 62 14.18 -9.73 7.19
CA GLY A 62 13.60 -10.95 6.63
C GLY A 62 12.66 -11.70 7.59
N LEU A 63 12.06 -11.00 8.56
CA LEU A 63 11.20 -11.59 9.57
C LEU A 63 9.78 -11.85 9.06
N VAL A 64 9.62 -12.14 7.77
CA VAL A 64 8.33 -12.49 7.16
C VAL A 64 8.43 -13.88 6.55
N LEU A 65 7.61 -14.79 7.05
CA LEU A 65 7.45 -16.12 6.45
C LEU A 65 6.56 -16.01 5.20
N ILE A 66 7.13 -16.20 4.03
CA ILE A 66 6.38 -16.26 2.78
C ILE A 66 5.91 -17.70 2.56
N ILE A 67 4.60 -17.93 2.65
CA ILE A 67 4.01 -19.27 2.46
C ILE A 67 4.11 -19.68 0.99
N VAL A 68 3.81 -18.76 0.07
CA VAL A 68 3.87 -19.00 -1.37
C VAL A 68 4.54 -17.82 -2.02
N SER A 69 5.64 -18.08 -2.74
CA SER A 69 6.33 -17.03 -3.48
C SER A 69 5.64 -16.77 -4.83
N TYR A 70 5.70 -15.53 -5.29
CA TYR A 70 5.15 -15.16 -6.60
C TYR A 70 5.86 -15.89 -7.75
N THR A 71 7.16 -16.09 -7.66
CA THR A 71 7.94 -16.83 -8.66
C THR A 71 7.46 -18.27 -8.81
N TYR A 72 7.15 -18.95 -7.70
CA TYR A 72 6.59 -20.30 -7.74
C TYR A 72 5.23 -20.35 -8.45
N ILE A 73 4.34 -19.39 -8.18
CA ILE A 73 3.06 -19.28 -8.86
C ILE A 73 3.29 -19.01 -10.35
N LEU A 74 4.14 -18.06 -10.70
CA LEU A 74 4.46 -17.69 -12.08
C LEU A 74 4.94 -18.90 -12.88
N ASP A 75 5.94 -19.64 -12.36
CA ASP A 75 6.51 -20.79 -13.03
C ASP A 75 5.50 -21.95 -13.21
N SER A 76 4.48 -22.00 -12.34
CA SER A 76 3.49 -23.09 -12.36
C SER A 76 2.31 -22.83 -13.28
N ILE A 77 1.88 -21.57 -13.47
CA ILE A 77 0.61 -21.26 -14.12
C ILE A 77 0.67 -20.22 -15.25
N ALA A 78 1.85 -19.71 -15.60
CA ALA A 78 1.97 -18.74 -16.68
C ALA A 78 1.47 -19.34 -18.02
N ILE A 79 0.44 -18.71 -18.61
CA ILE A 79 -0.14 -19.12 -19.89
C ILE A 79 0.40 -18.25 -21.03
N VAL A 80 0.66 -16.98 -20.72
CA VAL A 80 1.11 -15.98 -21.67
C VAL A 80 2.48 -15.46 -21.21
N ASN A 81 3.34 -15.14 -22.16
CA ASN A 81 4.59 -14.43 -21.88
C ASN A 81 4.55 -13.09 -22.62
N LEU A 82 4.17 -12.05 -21.90
CA LEU A 82 4.16 -10.70 -22.45
C LEU A 82 5.59 -10.18 -22.62
N GLU A 83 5.91 -9.72 -23.81
CA GLU A 83 7.18 -9.03 -24.05
C GLU A 83 7.25 -7.69 -23.29
N SER A 84 8.48 -7.24 -22.99
CA SER A 84 8.70 -5.95 -22.31
C SER A 84 8.18 -4.81 -23.17
N SER A 85 7.06 -4.24 -22.77
CA SER A 85 6.33 -3.20 -23.49
C SER A 85 5.48 -2.38 -22.51
N LEU A 86 4.97 -1.25 -22.96
CA LEU A 86 4.01 -0.47 -22.15
C LEU A 86 2.81 -1.34 -21.72
N THR A 87 2.35 -2.25 -22.57
CA THR A 87 1.24 -3.17 -22.27
C THR A 87 1.57 -4.05 -21.06
N LEU A 88 2.78 -4.60 -20.97
CA LEU A 88 3.22 -5.39 -19.81
C LEU A 88 3.12 -4.59 -18.51
N TYR A 89 3.61 -3.35 -18.51
CA TYR A 89 3.57 -2.49 -17.31
C TYR A 89 2.12 -2.11 -16.92
N LEU A 90 1.26 -1.84 -17.90
CA LEU A 90 -0.16 -1.54 -17.64
C LEU A 90 -0.89 -2.77 -17.08
N VAL A 91 -0.70 -3.94 -17.66
CA VAL A 91 -1.27 -5.20 -17.17
C VAL A 91 -0.77 -5.50 -15.77
N ALA A 92 0.54 -5.37 -15.53
CA ALA A 92 1.13 -5.57 -14.21
C ALA A 92 0.53 -4.62 -13.17
N PHE A 93 0.40 -3.33 -13.49
CA PHE A 93 -0.19 -2.34 -12.60
C PHE A 93 -1.65 -2.66 -12.26
N ILE A 94 -2.46 -3.01 -13.24
CA ILE A 94 -3.87 -3.40 -13.03
C ILE A 94 -3.96 -4.67 -12.16
N CYS A 95 -3.09 -5.65 -12.38
CA CYS A 95 -3.05 -6.87 -11.56
C CYS A 95 -2.62 -6.59 -10.12
N ILE A 96 -1.68 -5.66 -9.90
CA ILE A 96 -1.27 -5.23 -8.57
C ILE A 96 -2.41 -4.48 -7.88
N ASP A 97 -3.11 -3.61 -8.58
CA ASP A 97 -4.28 -2.89 -8.05
C ASP A 97 -5.40 -3.86 -7.65
N PHE A 98 -5.72 -4.81 -8.50
CA PHE A 98 -6.65 -5.90 -8.20
C PHE A 98 -6.24 -6.70 -6.95
N ALA A 99 -4.97 -7.08 -6.85
CA ALA A 99 -4.43 -7.81 -5.70
C ALA A 99 -4.54 -6.98 -4.41
N SER A 100 -4.20 -5.68 -4.50
CA SER A 100 -4.30 -4.73 -3.39
C SER A 100 -5.74 -4.56 -2.92
N TYR A 101 -6.69 -4.38 -3.85
CA TYR A 101 -8.11 -4.27 -3.54
C TYR A 101 -8.63 -5.49 -2.78
N TRP A 102 -8.38 -6.71 -3.28
CA TRP A 102 -8.86 -7.92 -2.63
C TRP A 102 -8.21 -8.18 -1.28
N ASN A 103 -6.91 -7.94 -1.18
CA ASN A 103 -6.20 -8.03 0.09
C ASN A 103 -6.80 -7.06 1.13
N HIS A 104 -7.00 -5.80 0.76
CA HIS A 104 -7.60 -4.78 1.62
C HIS A 104 -9.04 -5.15 2.01
N ARG A 105 -9.87 -5.54 1.03
CA ARG A 105 -11.25 -5.96 1.26
C ARG A 105 -11.35 -7.15 2.23
N LEU A 106 -10.48 -8.15 2.10
CA LEU A 106 -10.46 -9.28 3.01
C LEU A 106 -9.98 -8.89 4.41
N ASN A 107 -9.05 -7.96 4.51
CA ASN A 107 -8.64 -7.39 5.79
C ASN A 107 -9.81 -6.75 6.55
N HIS A 108 -10.78 -6.18 5.84
CA HIS A 108 -12.01 -5.64 6.45
C HIS A 108 -13.12 -6.67 6.69
N LYS A 109 -13.13 -7.80 5.98
CA LYS A 109 -14.26 -8.76 6.02
C LYS A 109 -13.98 -10.00 6.85
N VAL A 110 -12.73 -10.34 7.10
CA VAL A 110 -12.32 -11.56 7.78
C VAL A 110 -11.65 -11.21 9.10
N ASN A 111 -12.22 -11.62 10.22
CA ASN A 111 -11.77 -11.23 11.57
C ASN A 111 -10.29 -11.47 11.83
N ILE A 112 -9.73 -12.61 11.39
CA ILE A 112 -8.32 -12.91 11.59
C ILE A 112 -7.41 -11.91 10.85
N PHE A 113 -7.83 -11.41 9.69
CA PHE A 113 -7.11 -10.40 8.94
C PHE A 113 -7.37 -9.00 9.49
N TRP A 114 -8.59 -8.74 9.98
CA TRP A 114 -8.95 -7.51 10.66
C TRP A 114 -8.09 -7.25 11.89
N ASN A 115 -7.85 -8.26 12.73
CA ASN A 115 -6.99 -8.12 13.92
C ASN A 115 -5.60 -7.55 13.61
N ARG A 116 -5.13 -7.76 12.40
CA ARG A 116 -3.88 -7.22 11.89
C ARG A 116 -4.06 -5.82 11.28
N HIS A 117 -5.19 -5.62 10.61
CA HIS A 117 -5.49 -4.40 9.87
C HIS A 117 -6.05 -3.27 10.76
N VAL A 118 -6.66 -3.62 11.89
CA VAL A 118 -7.18 -2.64 12.87
C VAL A 118 -6.09 -1.67 13.38
N ILE A 119 -4.83 -2.08 13.38
CA ILE A 119 -3.71 -1.21 13.74
C ILE A 119 -3.58 -0.05 12.74
N HIS A 120 -3.79 -0.31 11.46
CA HIS A 120 -3.84 0.74 10.43
C HIS A 120 -4.98 1.74 10.70
N HIS A 121 -6.13 1.27 11.16
CA HIS A 121 -7.29 2.10 11.50
C HIS A 121 -7.32 2.60 12.95
N SER A 122 -6.26 2.39 13.73
CA SER A 122 -6.20 2.83 15.14
C SER A 122 -5.71 4.27 15.34
N SER A 123 -5.43 4.99 14.27
CA SER A 123 -5.10 6.42 14.36
C SER A 123 -6.35 7.21 14.73
N GLU A 124 -6.22 8.16 15.67
CA GLU A 124 -7.29 9.09 16.00
C GLU A 124 -7.41 10.20 14.94
N GLU A 125 -6.33 10.41 14.20
CA GLU A 125 -6.23 11.41 13.15
C GLU A 125 -6.21 10.74 11.77
N PHE A 126 -6.90 11.35 10.81
CA PHE A 126 -6.86 10.89 9.42
C PHE A 126 -6.01 11.86 8.60
N ASN A 127 -4.76 11.49 8.36
CA ASN A 127 -3.75 12.29 7.70
C ASN A 127 -2.74 11.39 6.97
N LEU A 128 -1.82 11.97 6.21
CA LEU A 128 -0.85 11.20 5.45
C LEU A 128 0.05 10.31 6.35
N ALA A 129 0.34 10.72 7.58
CA ALA A 129 1.16 9.89 8.47
C ALA A 129 0.46 8.59 8.86
N CYS A 130 -0.88 8.56 9.00
CA CYS A 130 -1.59 7.35 9.38
C CYS A 130 -1.49 6.23 8.32
N ALA A 131 -1.22 6.57 7.05
CA ALA A 131 -0.94 5.59 6.00
C ALA A 131 0.26 4.70 6.31
N LEU A 132 1.23 5.20 7.09
CA LEU A 132 2.42 4.46 7.48
C LEU A 132 2.18 3.54 8.70
N ARG A 133 1.02 3.65 9.35
CA ARG A 133 0.67 2.82 10.50
C ARG A 133 0.33 1.41 10.04
N GLN A 134 1.20 0.46 10.32
CA GLN A 134 1.09 -0.93 9.92
C GLN A 134 1.32 -1.87 11.10
N SER A 135 0.66 -3.02 11.11
CA SER A 135 0.85 -4.00 12.17
C SER A 135 2.18 -4.74 12.04
N ILE A 136 2.93 -4.80 13.12
CA ILE A 136 4.12 -5.66 13.20
C ILE A 136 3.75 -7.15 13.13
N SER A 137 2.51 -7.53 13.47
CA SER A 137 2.05 -8.92 13.47
C SER A 137 1.86 -9.54 12.08
N ALA A 138 2.17 -8.79 11.01
CA ALA A 138 2.17 -9.31 9.65
C ALA A 138 3.43 -10.18 9.37
N TRP A 139 3.56 -11.30 10.12
CA TRP A 139 4.68 -12.23 9.99
C TRP A 139 4.51 -13.22 8.83
N ILE A 140 3.28 -13.44 8.38
CA ILE A 140 2.93 -14.40 7.33
C ILE A 140 2.51 -13.63 6.08
N GLY A 141 3.29 -13.77 5.02
CA GLY A 141 3.02 -13.22 3.70
C GLY A 141 2.27 -14.22 2.82
N PHE A 142 1.04 -13.91 2.46
CA PHE A 142 0.23 -14.67 1.50
C PHE A 142 -0.24 -13.80 0.33
N GLY A 143 0.25 -12.57 0.25
CA GLY A 143 -0.17 -11.59 -0.77
C GLY A 143 0.07 -12.05 -2.20
N ALA A 144 1.04 -12.95 -2.43
CA ALA A 144 1.30 -13.51 -3.75
C ALA A 144 0.10 -14.27 -4.33
N LEU A 145 -0.79 -14.81 -3.49
CA LEU A 145 -2.02 -15.49 -3.97
C LEU A 145 -2.96 -14.54 -4.71
N PHE A 146 -2.97 -13.26 -4.39
CA PHE A 146 -3.78 -12.27 -5.10
C PHE A 146 -3.16 -11.83 -6.42
N LEU A 147 -1.87 -12.16 -6.65
CA LEU A 147 -1.16 -11.89 -7.89
C LEU A 147 -1.30 -13.03 -8.92
N ILE A 148 -2.16 -14.02 -8.68
CA ILE A 148 -2.48 -15.07 -9.66
C ILE A 148 -2.81 -14.48 -11.04
N PRO A 149 -3.63 -13.43 -11.19
CA PRO A 149 -3.87 -12.83 -12.52
C PRO A 149 -2.58 -12.35 -13.20
N ALA A 150 -1.66 -11.74 -12.46
CA ALA A 150 -0.38 -11.31 -13.01
C ALA A 150 0.47 -12.51 -13.48
N ALA A 151 0.47 -13.60 -12.70
CA ALA A 151 1.17 -14.82 -13.06
C ALA A 151 0.60 -15.48 -14.31
N LEU A 152 -0.74 -15.52 -14.49
CA LEU A 152 -1.39 -16.02 -15.69
C LEU A 152 -0.96 -15.26 -16.96
N PHE A 153 -0.79 -13.93 -16.84
CA PHE A 153 -0.28 -13.09 -17.92
C PHE A 153 1.25 -13.14 -18.08
N GLY A 154 1.95 -13.96 -17.29
CA GLY A 154 3.39 -14.12 -17.38
C GLY A 154 4.17 -12.85 -16.97
N VAL A 155 3.62 -12.03 -16.07
CA VAL A 155 4.30 -10.81 -15.60
C VAL A 155 5.55 -11.20 -14.80
N PRO A 156 6.76 -10.78 -15.19
CA PRO A 156 7.97 -11.14 -14.49
C PRO A 156 8.02 -10.57 -13.05
N ALA A 157 8.64 -11.31 -12.12
CA ALA A 157 8.70 -10.94 -10.70
C ALA A 157 9.42 -9.58 -10.47
N ASN A 158 10.41 -9.25 -11.29
CA ASN A 158 11.10 -7.95 -11.20
C ASN A 158 10.18 -6.77 -11.53
N ILE A 159 9.20 -6.95 -12.42
CA ILE A 159 8.20 -5.91 -12.72
C ILE A 159 7.25 -5.74 -11.54
N ILE A 160 6.81 -6.83 -10.90
CA ILE A 160 6.02 -6.76 -9.67
C ILE A 160 6.81 -6.03 -8.56
N THR A 161 8.07 -6.40 -8.36
CA THR A 161 8.95 -5.77 -7.35
C THR A 161 9.16 -4.28 -7.61
N LEU A 162 9.22 -3.87 -8.88
CA LEU A 162 9.33 -2.47 -9.28
C LEU A 162 8.03 -1.69 -9.04
N LEU A 163 6.89 -2.25 -9.49
CA LEU A 163 5.63 -1.51 -9.51
C LEU A 163 4.89 -1.54 -8.16
N ALA A 164 5.03 -2.58 -7.35
CA ALA A 164 4.29 -2.68 -6.08
C ALA A 164 4.60 -1.54 -5.09
N PRO A 165 5.86 -1.11 -4.87
CA PRO A 165 6.16 0.06 -4.05
C PRO A 165 5.61 1.37 -4.64
N LEU A 166 5.64 1.52 -5.97
CA LEU A 166 5.09 2.69 -6.65
C LEU A 166 3.56 2.74 -6.54
N HIS A 167 2.91 1.58 -6.65
CA HIS A 167 1.47 1.46 -6.41
C HIS A 167 1.12 1.80 -4.95
N LEU A 168 1.89 1.30 -3.98
CA LEU A 168 1.70 1.65 -2.58
C LEU A 168 1.88 3.16 -2.34
N PHE A 169 2.88 3.77 -2.96
CA PHE A 169 3.06 5.22 -2.92
C PHE A 169 1.88 5.97 -3.55
N ALA A 170 1.36 5.47 -4.67
CA ALA A 170 0.17 6.03 -5.30
C ALA A 170 -1.07 5.92 -4.40
N GLN A 171 -1.16 4.94 -3.50
CA GLN A 171 -2.24 4.82 -2.53
C GLN A 171 -2.12 5.76 -1.32
N PHE A 172 -0.97 6.35 -1.10
CA PHE A 172 -0.70 7.20 0.05
C PHE A 172 -1.59 8.46 0.07
N TRP A 173 -1.82 9.07 -1.08
CA TRP A 173 -2.54 10.34 -1.21
C TRP A 173 -3.98 10.32 -0.69
N TYR A 174 -4.65 9.19 -0.63
CA TYR A 174 -6.03 9.15 -0.15
C TYR A 174 -6.16 9.06 1.37
N HIS A 175 -5.07 9.16 2.13
CA HIS A 175 -5.06 9.24 3.58
C HIS A 175 -5.01 10.69 4.08
N THR A 176 -5.74 11.61 3.47
CA THR A 176 -5.78 13.02 3.91
C THR A 176 -7.19 13.56 4.01
N GLN A 177 -7.42 14.45 4.96
CA GLN A 177 -8.67 15.19 5.11
C GLN A 177 -8.71 16.46 4.26
N HIS A 178 -7.58 16.90 3.70
CA HIS A 178 -7.49 18.14 2.95
C HIS A 178 -8.06 18.04 1.52
N ILE A 179 -8.27 16.82 1.03
CA ILE A 179 -8.89 16.55 -0.27
C ILE A 179 -10.33 16.07 -0.03
N GLY A 180 -11.29 16.88 -0.43
CA GLY A 180 -12.71 16.55 -0.33
C GLY A 180 -13.19 15.65 -1.48
N LYS A 181 -14.50 15.65 -1.72
CA LYS A 181 -15.11 14.88 -2.81
C LYS A 181 -14.62 15.36 -4.17
N LEU A 182 -14.21 14.42 -5.01
CA LEU A 182 -13.67 14.67 -6.36
C LEU A 182 -14.69 14.42 -7.49
N GLY A 183 -15.98 14.25 -7.13
CA GLY A 183 -17.06 14.11 -8.09
C GLY A 183 -16.90 12.91 -9.02
N PHE A 184 -16.85 13.12 -10.34
CA PHE A 184 -16.76 12.03 -11.32
C PHE A 184 -15.53 11.11 -11.12
N LEU A 185 -14.42 11.63 -10.61
CA LEU A 185 -13.22 10.84 -10.39
C LEU A 185 -13.43 9.73 -9.35
N GLU A 186 -14.41 9.88 -8.45
CA GLU A 186 -14.74 8.86 -7.44
C GLU A 186 -15.33 7.56 -8.03
N TYR A 187 -15.72 7.57 -9.30
CA TYR A 187 -16.14 6.37 -10.02
C TYR A 187 -14.98 5.61 -10.67
N ILE A 188 -13.80 6.23 -10.73
CA ILE A 188 -12.63 5.68 -11.44
C ILE A 188 -11.51 5.31 -10.49
N ILE A 189 -11.26 6.17 -9.48
CA ILE A 189 -10.17 6.00 -8.52
C ILE A 189 -10.68 6.12 -7.09
N VAL A 190 -10.03 5.44 -6.16
CA VAL A 190 -10.30 5.60 -4.73
C VAL A 190 -9.85 6.99 -4.28
N THR A 191 -10.73 7.70 -3.61
CA THR A 191 -10.50 9.05 -3.09
C THR A 191 -10.43 9.05 -1.57
N PRO A 192 -9.89 10.11 -0.92
CA PRO A 192 -9.87 10.22 0.54
C PRO A 192 -11.25 10.07 1.17
N SER A 193 -12.29 10.65 0.55
CA SER A 193 -13.67 10.55 1.05
C SER A 193 -14.20 9.11 1.03
N GLN A 194 -13.87 8.34 -0.01
CA GLN A 194 -14.26 6.93 -0.12
C GLN A 194 -13.47 6.06 0.85
N HIS A 195 -12.16 6.27 0.97
CA HIS A 195 -11.33 5.51 1.90
C HIS A 195 -11.79 5.73 3.35
N LEU A 196 -12.06 6.97 3.73
CA LEU A 196 -12.61 7.31 5.05
C LEU A 196 -13.99 6.67 5.28
N SER A 197 -14.83 6.60 4.25
CA SER A 197 -16.16 5.97 4.37
C SER A 197 -16.08 4.46 4.61
N LEU A 198 -15.06 3.78 4.07
CA LEU A 198 -14.83 2.35 4.32
C LEU A 198 -14.53 2.08 5.80
N ILE A 199 -13.83 2.98 6.47
CA ILE A 199 -13.54 2.90 7.91
C ILE A 199 -14.84 2.94 8.71
N HIS A 200 -15.79 3.82 8.36
CA HIS A 200 -17.05 3.98 9.08
C HIS A 200 -18.12 2.93 8.75
N ILE A 201 -18.15 2.41 7.53
CA ILE A 201 -19.18 1.48 7.06
C ILE A 201 -18.79 0.02 7.27
N SER A 202 -17.49 -0.29 7.21
CA SER A 202 -16.97 -1.67 7.19
C SER A 202 -16.33 -2.11 8.50
N GLU A 203 -16.28 -1.28 9.53
CA GLU A 203 -15.85 -1.73 10.86
C GLU A 203 -16.82 -2.78 11.39
N PRO A 204 -16.43 -4.07 11.44
CA PRO A 204 -17.23 -5.03 12.18
C PRO A 204 -17.10 -4.70 13.66
N THR A 205 -18.11 -4.07 14.22
CA THR A 205 -18.28 -3.86 15.65
C THR A 205 -17.25 -2.94 16.33
N ARG A 206 -17.34 -1.64 16.12
CA ARG A 206 -17.10 -0.73 17.24
C ARG A 206 -18.31 -0.85 18.17
N PRO A 207 -18.19 -1.25 19.44
CA PRO A 207 -19.30 -1.09 20.38
C PRO A 207 -19.65 0.40 20.38
N MET A 208 -20.86 0.74 20.00
CA MET A 208 -21.37 2.07 20.22
C MET A 208 -21.58 2.20 21.74
N ASN A 209 -20.64 2.88 22.40
CA ASN A 209 -20.80 3.33 23.77
C ASN A 209 -21.57 4.65 23.76
#